data_86a58ecbccbab7a146caf09912ef6d37
#
_entry.id   86a58ecbccbab7a146caf09912ef6d37
#
_cell.length_a   1.000
_cell.length_b   1.000
_cell.length_c   1.000
_cell.angle_alpha   90.00
_cell.angle_beta   90.00
_cell.angle_gamma   90.00
#
_symmetry.space_group_name_H-M   'P 1'
#
loop_
_entity.id
_entity.type
_entity.pdbx_description
1 polymer ?
#
loop_
_entity_poly.entity_id
_entity_poly.type
_entity_poly.pdbx_seq_one_letter_code
_entity_poly.pdbx_strand_id
1 'polypeptide(L)'
;MSDTLIPQNSCVLVTGGAGFIGSHTVVELLNSGYEAVIVDDLSNASAKVIDRIKTIVGEENAKRLSFYEADVNDADALNHIFDEHAINFVIHFAGFKAVGESVTKPIEYYTNNLGNTLTLLDVMRNHGCKSIIFSSSATVYGDPDSLPLTEQSPKKNATNPYGWTKWMIEQILTDVHTADPEWNVVLLRYFNPIGAHQSGLIGEDPAGIPNNLVPYVAQVAVGKREAVHVFGDDYNTPDGTGVRDYIHVCDLGSGHVAALKWMVGRTGVEIFNLGTGTGSSVLDVIKAFSKACGKEIPYVIEPRRAGDVATNYADCQKAADMLGWKAQYNLADMCRDSWKWQSMNPDGYRG
;
A
#
# COMPACT_ATOMS: atom_id res chain seq x y z
N MET A 1 -25.05 11.76 -14.57
CA MET A 1 -24.22 10.56 -14.64
C MET A 1 -24.98 9.47 -13.90
N SER A 2 -25.38 8.38 -14.56
CA SER A 2 -26.11 7.30 -13.89
C SER A 2 -25.16 6.69 -12.85
N ASP A 3 -25.57 6.68 -11.59
CA ASP A 3 -24.97 5.84 -10.56
C ASP A 3 -25.07 4.39 -11.04
N THR A 4 -24.04 3.92 -11.72
CA THR A 4 -23.84 2.49 -11.96
C THR A 4 -23.49 1.90 -10.61
N LEU A 5 -24.51 1.55 -9.83
CA LEU A 5 -24.36 0.81 -8.59
C LEU A 5 -23.60 -0.47 -8.95
N ILE A 6 -22.44 -0.63 -8.33
CA ILE A 6 -21.76 -1.93 -8.34
C ILE A 6 -22.78 -2.95 -7.83
N PRO A 7 -22.93 -4.12 -8.48
CA PRO A 7 -23.77 -5.15 -7.93
C PRO A 7 -23.34 -5.40 -6.47
N GLN A 8 -24.24 -5.18 -5.52
CA GLN A 8 -24.02 -5.61 -4.14
C GLN A 8 -23.66 -7.09 -4.23
N ASN A 9 -22.56 -7.48 -3.56
CA ASN A 9 -21.94 -8.80 -3.56
C ASN A 9 -20.91 -9.07 -4.69
N SER A 10 -20.34 -8.05 -5.32
CA SER A 10 -19.14 -8.30 -6.15
C SER A 10 -17.99 -8.84 -5.29
N CYS A 11 -17.35 -9.91 -5.77
CA CYS A 11 -16.26 -10.57 -5.11
C CYS A 11 -14.91 -9.98 -5.57
N VAL A 12 -14.08 -9.59 -4.62
CA VAL A 12 -12.76 -8.99 -4.83
C VAL A 12 -11.67 -9.92 -4.28
N LEU A 13 -10.79 -10.41 -5.14
CA LEU A 13 -9.58 -11.08 -4.73
C LEU A 13 -8.53 -10.04 -4.31
N VAL A 14 -7.97 -10.20 -3.10
CA VAL A 14 -6.95 -9.31 -2.54
C VAL A 14 -5.70 -10.13 -2.28
N THR A 15 -4.72 -10.08 -3.18
CA THR A 15 -3.44 -10.73 -2.97
C THR A 15 -2.57 -9.89 -2.04
N GLY A 16 -1.86 -10.51 -1.10
CA GLY A 16 -1.15 -9.79 -0.03
C GLY A 16 -2.12 -9.11 0.95
N GLY A 17 -3.33 -9.67 1.08
CA GLY A 17 -4.43 -9.07 1.85
C GLY A 17 -4.26 -9.15 3.36
N ALA A 18 -3.37 -9.97 3.89
CA ALA A 18 -3.00 -9.99 5.31
C ALA A 18 -1.88 -8.98 5.66
N GLY A 19 -1.25 -8.35 4.65
CA GLY A 19 -0.25 -7.31 4.83
C GLY A 19 -0.83 -5.99 5.35
N PHE A 20 0.06 -5.00 5.60
CA PHE A 20 -0.32 -3.71 6.18
C PHE A 20 -1.40 -2.99 5.36
N ILE A 21 -1.16 -2.70 4.07
CA ILE A 21 -2.12 -1.97 3.23
C ILE A 21 -3.32 -2.87 2.90
N GLY A 22 -3.06 -4.16 2.58
CA GLY A 22 -4.09 -5.12 2.22
C GLY A 22 -5.17 -5.28 3.29
N SER A 23 -4.78 -5.46 4.55
CA SER A 23 -5.72 -5.65 5.66
C SER A 23 -6.64 -4.44 5.88
N HIS A 24 -6.11 -3.22 5.78
CA HIS A 24 -6.92 -2.00 5.88
C HIS A 24 -7.85 -1.85 4.67
N THR A 25 -7.39 -2.20 3.47
CA THR A 25 -8.23 -2.21 2.26
C THR A 25 -9.36 -3.24 2.36
N VAL A 26 -9.09 -4.43 2.91
CA VAL A 26 -10.10 -5.46 3.14
C VAL A 26 -11.19 -4.98 4.11
N VAL A 27 -10.81 -4.26 5.18
CA VAL A 27 -11.79 -3.64 6.09
C VAL A 27 -12.71 -2.68 5.34
N GLU A 28 -12.15 -1.81 4.48
CA GLU A 28 -12.93 -0.84 3.68
C GLU A 28 -13.83 -1.54 2.65
N LEU A 29 -13.36 -2.61 2.01
CA LEU A 29 -14.16 -3.42 1.07
C LEU A 29 -15.37 -4.05 1.77
N LEU A 30 -15.16 -4.73 2.89
CA LEU A 30 -16.21 -5.39 3.66
C LEU A 30 -17.24 -4.39 4.20
N ASN A 31 -16.79 -3.24 4.70
CA ASN A 31 -17.68 -2.16 5.16
C ASN A 31 -18.45 -1.51 4.01
N SER A 32 -17.91 -1.56 2.79
CA SER A 32 -18.58 -1.07 1.57
C SER A 32 -19.52 -2.10 0.93
N GLY A 33 -19.64 -3.30 1.51
CA GLY A 33 -20.61 -4.32 1.04
C GLY A 33 -20.05 -5.34 0.04
N TYR A 34 -18.74 -5.34 -0.23
CA TYR A 34 -18.10 -6.32 -1.10
C TYR A 34 -17.84 -7.65 -0.37
N GLU A 35 -17.73 -8.72 -1.14
CA GLU A 35 -17.06 -9.95 -0.70
C GLU A 35 -15.55 -9.78 -0.92
N ALA A 36 -14.74 -10.24 0.02
CA ALA A 36 -13.30 -10.18 -0.06
C ALA A 36 -12.70 -11.57 0.12
N VAL A 37 -11.85 -11.97 -0.83
CA VAL A 37 -11.06 -13.20 -0.77
C VAL A 37 -9.60 -12.81 -0.63
N ILE A 38 -8.99 -13.11 0.51
CA ILE A 38 -7.57 -12.85 0.76
C ILE A 38 -6.75 -14.05 0.32
N VAL A 39 -5.66 -13.80 -0.42
CA VAL A 39 -4.56 -14.74 -0.66
C VAL A 39 -3.27 -14.12 -0.14
N ASP A 40 -2.59 -14.81 0.77
CA ASP A 40 -1.34 -14.35 1.38
C ASP A 40 -0.52 -15.56 1.83
N ASP A 41 0.78 -15.58 1.58
CA ASP A 41 1.69 -16.66 1.98
C ASP A 41 2.19 -16.50 3.42
N LEU A 42 1.78 -15.43 4.08
CA LEU A 42 2.18 -15.05 5.43
C LEU A 42 3.70 -14.88 5.64
N SER A 43 4.49 -14.77 4.57
CA SER A 43 5.94 -14.59 4.65
C SER A 43 6.34 -13.29 5.38
N ASN A 44 5.50 -12.26 5.30
CA ASN A 44 5.69 -10.97 5.99
C ASN A 44 4.38 -10.45 6.62
N ALA A 45 3.45 -11.35 6.94
CA ALA A 45 2.18 -11.04 7.56
C ALA A 45 1.86 -12.06 8.67
N SER A 46 0.69 -11.97 9.28
CA SER A 46 0.24 -12.88 10.32
C SER A 46 -1.23 -13.26 10.11
N ALA A 47 -1.56 -14.54 10.23
CA ALA A 47 -2.94 -15.02 10.18
C ALA A 47 -3.84 -14.38 11.25
N LYS A 48 -3.28 -13.90 12.38
CA LYS A 48 -4.03 -13.14 13.41
C LYS A 48 -4.73 -11.90 12.86
N VAL A 49 -4.22 -11.34 11.75
CA VAL A 49 -4.85 -10.19 11.06
C VAL A 49 -6.26 -10.52 10.62
N ILE A 50 -6.50 -11.74 10.16
CA ILE A 50 -7.82 -12.18 9.66
C ILE A 50 -8.88 -12.10 10.76
N ASP A 51 -8.57 -12.60 11.97
CA ASP A 51 -9.50 -12.53 13.10
C ASP A 51 -9.73 -11.11 13.58
N ARG A 52 -8.68 -10.26 13.50
CA ARG A 52 -8.79 -8.84 13.84
C ARG A 52 -9.62 -8.06 12.83
N ILE A 53 -9.50 -8.37 11.52
CA ILE A 53 -10.40 -7.83 10.49
C ILE A 53 -11.85 -8.21 10.81
N LYS A 54 -12.13 -9.50 11.08
CA LYS A 54 -13.48 -9.96 11.46
C LYS A 54 -14.04 -9.21 12.66
N THR A 55 -13.21 -8.99 13.67
CA THR A 55 -13.58 -8.20 14.86
C THR A 55 -13.95 -6.75 14.52
N ILE A 56 -13.16 -6.11 13.64
CA ILE A 56 -13.37 -4.70 13.24
C ILE A 56 -14.66 -4.54 12.46
N VAL A 57 -14.93 -5.43 11.50
CA VAL A 57 -16.05 -5.29 10.59
C VAL A 57 -17.37 -5.84 11.16
N GLY A 58 -17.30 -6.61 12.25
CA GLY A 58 -18.46 -7.23 12.91
C GLY A 58 -18.95 -8.49 12.21
N GLU A 59 -19.79 -9.26 12.91
CA GLU A 59 -20.20 -10.62 12.52
C GLU A 59 -20.83 -10.70 11.12
N GLU A 60 -21.70 -9.76 10.76
CA GLU A 60 -22.41 -9.80 9.45
C GLU A 60 -21.44 -9.56 8.29
N ASN A 61 -20.55 -8.57 8.40
CA ASN A 61 -19.58 -8.28 7.35
C ASN A 61 -18.48 -9.36 7.29
N ALA A 62 -18.14 -9.97 8.44
CA ALA A 62 -17.15 -11.03 8.52
C ALA A 62 -17.53 -12.29 7.73
N LYS A 63 -18.83 -12.54 7.51
CA LYS A 63 -19.33 -13.65 6.68
C LYS A 63 -18.94 -13.54 5.20
N ARG A 64 -18.55 -12.35 4.75
CA ARG A 64 -18.13 -12.05 3.37
C ARG A 64 -16.61 -12.09 3.19
N LEU A 65 -15.86 -12.58 4.20
CA LEU A 65 -14.41 -12.71 4.16
C LEU A 65 -14.02 -14.18 4.03
N SER A 66 -13.26 -14.49 2.98
CA SER A 66 -12.54 -15.77 2.83
C SER A 66 -11.04 -15.53 2.88
N PHE A 67 -10.29 -16.52 3.37
CA PHE A 67 -8.83 -16.45 3.46
C PHE A 67 -8.20 -17.77 3.02
N TYR A 68 -7.19 -17.66 2.16
CA TYR A 68 -6.35 -18.75 1.69
C TYR A 68 -4.88 -18.43 1.98
N GLU A 69 -4.23 -19.31 2.73
CA GLU A 69 -2.78 -19.27 2.90
C GLU A 69 -2.14 -19.93 1.68
N ALA A 70 -1.68 -19.14 0.73
CA ALA A 70 -1.08 -19.62 -0.51
C ALA A 70 -0.14 -18.58 -1.12
N ASP A 71 0.86 -19.07 -1.86
CA ASP A 71 1.74 -18.23 -2.69
C ASP A 71 1.02 -17.86 -4.00
N VAL A 72 1.04 -16.59 -4.36
CA VAL A 72 0.48 -16.08 -5.64
C VAL A 72 1.25 -16.65 -6.85
N ASN A 73 2.46 -17.16 -6.68
CA ASN A 73 3.19 -17.89 -7.72
C ASN A 73 2.64 -19.32 -7.96
N ASP A 74 1.80 -19.84 -7.06
CA ASP A 74 1.16 -21.14 -7.21
C ASP A 74 -0.12 -21.02 -8.06
N ALA A 75 0.03 -21.32 -9.35
CA ALA A 75 -1.07 -21.26 -10.31
C ALA A 75 -2.21 -22.24 -9.98
N ASP A 76 -1.92 -23.41 -9.42
CA ASP A 76 -2.94 -24.41 -9.07
C ASP A 76 -3.78 -23.92 -7.89
N ALA A 77 -3.14 -23.33 -6.87
CA ALA A 77 -3.83 -22.70 -5.74
C ALA A 77 -4.72 -21.54 -6.20
N LEU A 78 -4.21 -20.67 -7.10
CA LEU A 78 -5.01 -19.56 -7.64
C LEU A 78 -6.19 -20.07 -8.47
N ASN A 79 -6.00 -21.05 -9.37
CA ASN A 79 -7.09 -21.65 -10.14
C ASN A 79 -8.18 -22.21 -9.24
N HIS A 80 -7.81 -22.94 -8.18
CA HIS A 80 -8.76 -23.46 -7.20
C HIS A 80 -9.59 -22.33 -6.56
N ILE A 81 -8.96 -21.22 -6.18
CA ILE A 81 -9.65 -20.05 -5.59
C ILE A 81 -10.62 -19.41 -6.58
N PHE A 82 -10.22 -19.28 -7.84
CA PHE A 82 -11.09 -18.75 -8.90
C PHE A 82 -12.25 -19.70 -9.25
N ASP A 83 -12.07 -21.01 -9.08
CA ASP A 83 -13.14 -22.01 -9.25
C ASP A 83 -14.18 -21.95 -8.11
N GLU A 84 -13.73 -21.64 -6.87
CA GLU A 84 -14.62 -21.56 -5.70
C GLU A 84 -15.35 -20.21 -5.57
N HIS A 85 -14.82 -19.15 -6.15
CA HIS A 85 -15.33 -17.79 -6.01
C HIS A 85 -15.58 -17.12 -7.36
N ALA A 86 -16.75 -16.49 -7.52
CA ALA A 86 -17.05 -15.67 -8.71
C ALA A 86 -16.30 -14.33 -8.66
N ILE A 87 -14.97 -14.35 -8.81
CA ILE A 87 -14.11 -13.17 -8.67
C ILE A 87 -14.36 -12.20 -9.82
N ASN A 88 -14.77 -10.98 -9.49
CA ASN A 88 -15.06 -9.93 -10.45
C ASN A 88 -13.88 -8.96 -10.61
N PHE A 89 -13.13 -8.73 -9.54
CA PHE A 89 -12.03 -7.78 -9.46
C PHE A 89 -10.86 -8.35 -8.69
N VAL A 90 -9.66 -7.90 -9.03
CA VAL A 90 -8.45 -8.21 -8.28
C VAL A 90 -7.80 -6.93 -7.79
N ILE A 91 -7.38 -6.91 -6.52
CA ILE A 91 -6.46 -5.90 -5.97
C ILE A 91 -5.15 -6.60 -5.65
N HIS A 92 -4.09 -6.22 -6.34
CA HIS A 92 -2.81 -6.90 -6.28
C HIS A 92 -1.80 -6.13 -5.42
N PHE A 93 -1.64 -6.57 -4.15
CA PHE A 93 -0.62 -6.07 -3.22
C PHE A 93 0.59 -6.98 -3.09
N ALA A 94 0.43 -8.30 -3.32
CA ALA A 94 1.48 -9.27 -3.10
C ALA A 94 2.78 -8.88 -3.79
N GLY A 95 3.88 -8.91 -3.04
CA GLY A 95 5.21 -8.59 -3.53
C GLY A 95 6.11 -8.03 -2.45
N PHE A 96 7.41 -8.24 -2.61
CA PHE A 96 8.43 -7.69 -1.73
C PHE A 96 8.50 -6.17 -1.89
N LYS A 97 8.65 -5.44 -0.78
CA LYS A 97 8.54 -3.97 -0.76
C LYS A 97 9.74 -3.23 -0.16
N ALA A 98 10.72 -3.93 0.38
CA ALA A 98 11.84 -3.30 1.10
C ALA A 98 12.91 -2.79 0.13
N VAL A 99 12.98 -1.46 -0.06
CA VAL A 99 13.90 -0.79 -1.00
C VAL A 99 15.35 -1.20 -0.74
N GLY A 100 15.83 -1.13 0.52
CA GLY A 100 17.21 -1.48 0.87
C GLY A 100 17.53 -2.95 0.62
N GLU A 101 16.61 -3.87 0.95
CA GLU A 101 16.79 -5.30 0.70
C GLU A 101 16.84 -5.62 -0.80
N SER A 102 16.04 -4.91 -1.61
CA SER A 102 16.02 -5.14 -3.06
C SER A 102 17.38 -4.94 -3.71
N VAL A 103 18.22 -4.04 -3.17
CA VAL A 103 19.58 -3.79 -3.67
C VAL A 103 20.51 -4.98 -3.41
N THR A 104 20.31 -5.68 -2.30
CA THR A 104 21.14 -6.85 -1.92
C THR A 104 20.59 -8.18 -2.46
N LYS A 105 19.31 -8.24 -2.79
CA LYS A 105 18.59 -9.44 -3.27
C LYS A 105 17.81 -9.17 -4.56
N PRO A 106 18.42 -8.61 -5.62
CA PRO A 106 17.68 -8.18 -6.81
C PRO A 106 16.98 -9.34 -7.54
N ILE A 107 17.59 -10.50 -7.62
CA ILE A 107 17.04 -11.67 -8.31
C ILE A 107 15.75 -12.11 -7.63
N GLU A 108 15.73 -12.21 -6.31
CA GLU A 108 14.57 -12.60 -5.51
C GLU A 108 13.43 -11.60 -5.71
N TYR A 109 13.74 -10.29 -5.77
CA TYR A 109 12.74 -9.24 -6.01
C TYR A 109 12.12 -9.33 -7.41
N TYR A 110 12.93 -9.51 -8.45
CA TYR A 110 12.40 -9.69 -9.80
C TYR A 110 11.62 -11.00 -9.94
N THR A 111 12.16 -12.11 -9.43
CA THR A 111 11.50 -13.41 -9.50
C THR A 111 10.16 -13.38 -8.78
N ASN A 112 10.11 -12.86 -7.56
CA ASN A 112 8.89 -12.81 -6.78
C ASN A 112 7.87 -11.82 -7.37
N ASN A 113 8.25 -10.54 -7.55
CA ASN A 113 7.29 -9.51 -7.90
C ASN A 113 6.77 -9.61 -9.34
N LEU A 114 7.64 -9.97 -10.29
CA LEU A 114 7.18 -10.18 -11.67
C LEU A 114 6.52 -11.54 -11.84
N GLY A 115 7.09 -12.59 -11.22
CA GLY A 115 6.55 -13.96 -11.29
C GLY A 115 5.11 -14.03 -10.80
N ASN A 116 4.84 -13.55 -9.58
CA ASN A 116 3.49 -13.58 -9.02
C ASN A 116 2.49 -12.77 -9.86
N THR A 117 2.91 -11.63 -10.40
CA THR A 117 2.05 -10.83 -11.30
C THR A 117 1.72 -11.59 -12.58
N LEU A 118 2.71 -12.21 -13.23
CA LEU A 118 2.50 -12.96 -14.47
C LEU A 118 1.61 -14.18 -14.25
N THR A 119 1.84 -14.94 -13.18
CA THR A 119 1.00 -16.07 -12.78
C THR A 119 -0.44 -15.63 -12.53
N LEU A 120 -0.64 -14.56 -11.76
CA LEU A 120 -1.96 -14.01 -11.48
C LEU A 120 -2.69 -13.59 -12.77
N LEU A 121 -2.03 -12.89 -13.68
CA LEU A 121 -2.62 -12.44 -14.95
C LEU A 121 -3.01 -13.59 -15.85
N ASP A 122 -2.23 -14.67 -15.88
CA ASP A 122 -2.56 -15.86 -16.65
C ASP A 122 -3.80 -16.56 -16.11
N VAL A 123 -3.90 -16.73 -14.78
CA VAL A 123 -5.09 -17.29 -14.13
C VAL A 123 -6.30 -16.39 -14.33
N MET A 124 -6.18 -15.08 -14.12
CA MET A 124 -7.26 -14.11 -14.36
C MET A 124 -7.80 -14.22 -15.79
N ARG A 125 -6.91 -14.29 -16.79
CA ARG A 125 -7.27 -14.43 -18.20
C ARG A 125 -8.05 -15.72 -18.46
N ASN A 126 -7.60 -16.86 -17.90
CA ASN A 126 -8.22 -18.16 -18.08
C ASN A 126 -9.63 -18.23 -17.44
N HIS A 127 -9.87 -17.49 -16.38
CA HIS A 127 -11.18 -17.39 -15.71
C HIS A 127 -12.02 -16.19 -16.18
N GLY A 128 -11.56 -15.42 -17.17
CA GLY A 128 -12.31 -14.28 -17.72
C GLY A 128 -12.40 -13.08 -16.80
N CYS A 129 -11.64 -13.02 -15.71
CA CYS A 129 -11.53 -11.86 -14.82
C CYS A 129 -10.52 -10.88 -15.40
N LYS A 130 -10.98 -9.76 -15.97
CA LYS A 130 -10.13 -8.80 -16.68
C LYS A 130 -10.04 -7.43 -15.98
N SER A 131 -10.34 -7.36 -14.68
CA SER A 131 -10.34 -6.11 -13.91
C SER A 131 -9.35 -6.17 -12.76
N ILE A 132 -8.29 -5.34 -12.81
CA ILE A 132 -7.21 -5.34 -11.83
C ILE A 132 -6.86 -3.93 -11.36
N ILE A 133 -6.71 -3.77 -10.04
CA ILE A 133 -6.07 -2.62 -9.41
C ILE A 133 -4.70 -3.06 -8.94
N PHE A 134 -3.67 -2.37 -9.40
CA PHE A 134 -2.29 -2.67 -9.04
C PHE A 134 -1.74 -1.65 -8.04
N SER A 135 -1.14 -2.17 -6.97
CA SER A 135 -0.35 -1.45 -5.99
C SER A 135 0.96 -0.96 -6.59
N SER A 136 0.92 0.17 -7.28
CA SER A 136 2.14 0.82 -7.77
C SER A 136 2.73 1.75 -6.70
N SER A 137 3.75 2.51 -7.04
CA SER A 137 4.50 3.33 -6.10
C SER A 137 5.00 4.61 -6.75
N ALA A 138 5.09 5.70 -5.98
CA ALA A 138 5.76 6.93 -6.41
C ALA A 138 7.25 6.73 -6.76
N THR A 139 7.86 5.59 -6.39
CA THR A 139 9.24 5.24 -6.79
C THR A 139 9.43 5.13 -8.31
N VAL A 140 8.34 4.93 -9.08
CA VAL A 140 8.40 4.90 -10.56
C VAL A 140 8.75 6.26 -11.17
N TYR A 141 8.57 7.35 -10.44
CA TYR A 141 8.96 8.69 -10.89
C TYR A 141 10.47 8.95 -10.78
N GLY A 142 11.18 8.20 -9.92
CA GLY A 142 12.60 8.43 -9.65
C GLY A 142 12.84 9.79 -8.99
N ASP A 143 13.94 10.47 -9.37
CA ASP A 143 14.26 11.80 -8.89
C ASP A 143 13.47 12.86 -9.69
N PRO A 144 12.54 13.60 -9.05
CA PRO A 144 11.61 14.49 -9.77
C PRO A 144 12.29 15.73 -10.35
N ASP A 145 11.91 16.12 -11.58
CA ASP A 145 12.33 17.41 -12.18
C ASP A 145 11.50 18.58 -11.64
N SER A 146 10.28 18.31 -11.23
CA SER A 146 9.32 19.31 -10.72
C SER A 146 8.38 18.68 -9.70
N LEU A 147 7.86 19.52 -8.84
CA LEU A 147 6.88 19.16 -7.79
C LEU A 147 5.69 20.14 -7.88
N PRO A 148 4.47 19.71 -7.52
CA PRO A 148 4.09 18.34 -7.12
C PRO A 148 4.18 17.34 -8.28
N LEU A 149 4.29 16.02 -7.94
CA LEU A 149 4.27 14.94 -8.92
C LEU A 149 2.85 14.68 -9.42
N THR A 150 2.64 14.77 -10.71
CA THR A 150 1.39 14.39 -11.39
C THR A 150 1.54 13.01 -12.05
N GLU A 151 0.45 12.40 -12.48
CA GLU A 151 0.47 11.13 -13.22
C GLU A 151 1.15 11.27 -14.60
N GLN A 152 1.27 12.50 -15.15
CA GLN A 152 1.99 12.83 -16.37
C GLN A 152 3.49 13.07 -16.13
N SER A 153 3.92 13.18 -14.88
CA SER A 153 5.34 13.31 -14.57
C SER A 153 6.12 12.13 -15.15
N PRO A 154 7.27 12.38 -15.80
CA PRO A 154 8.01 11.32 -16.47
C PRO A 154 8.38 10.20 -15.50
N LYS A 155 8.16 8.96 -15.94
CA LYS A 155 8.79 7.81 -15.29
C LYS A 155 10.28 7.85 -15.61
N LYS A 156 11.10 8.02 -14.58
CA LYS A 156 12.56 8.01 -14.70
C LYS A 156 13.13 6.68 -14.29
N ASN A 157 14.45 6.55 -14.39
CA ASN A 157 15.15 5.38 -13.86
C ASN A 157 14.86 5.24 -12.38
N ALA A 158 14.23 4.12 -12.05
CA ALA A 158 14.08 3.75 -10.64
C ALA A 158 15.48 3.54 -10.03
N THR A 159 15.68 4.02 -8.81
CA THR A 159 16.99 4.00 -8.15
C THR A 159 17.33 2.65 -7.51
N ASN A 160 16.40 1.69 -7.56
CA ASN A 160 16.54 0.39 -6.91
C ASN A 160 15.67 -0.70 -7.59
N PRO A 161 15.99 -2.00 -7.39
CA PRO A 161 15.25 -3.10 -8.00
C PRO A 161 13.75 -3.15 -7.65
N TYR A 162 13.36 -2.80 -6.41
CA TYR A 162 11.94 -2.70 -6.06
C TYR A 162 11.20 -1.70 -6.96
N GLY A 163 11.72 -0.49 -7.11
CA GLY A 163 11.13 0.52 -7.99
C GLY A 163 11.04 0.04 -9.45
N TRP A 164 12.07 -0.68 -9.93
CA TRP A 164 12.05 -1.30 -11.25
C TRP A 164 10.96 -2.36 -11.39
N THR A 165 10.72 -3.21 -10.37
CA THR A 165 9.61 -4.18 -10.45
C THR A 165 8.27 -3.48 -10.59
N LYS A 166 8.01 -2.40 -9.84
CA LYS A 166 6.77 -1.62 -9.96
C LYS A 166 6.64 -0.98 -11.35
N TRP A 167 7.72 -0.40 -11.86
CA TRP A 167 7.75 0.19 -13.20
C TRP A 167 7.45 -0.85 -14.30
N MET A 168 8.09 -2.03 -14.22
CA MET A 168 7.91 -3.12 -15.18
C MET A 168 6.49 -3.68 -15.14
N ILE A 169 5.91 -3.84 -13.95
CA ILE A 169 4.53 -4.33 -13.81
C ILE A 169 3.53 -3.33 -14.41
N GLU A 170 3.71 -2.01 -14.22
CA GLU A 170 2.89 -1.02 -14.92
C GLU A 170 2.96 -1.19 -16.44
N GLN A 171 4.15 -1.48 -16.99
CA GLN A 171 4.31 -1.72 -18.42
C GLN A 171 3.64 -3.03 -18.85
N ILE A 172 3.83 -4.13 -18.13
CA ILE A 172 3.18 -5.43 -18.38
C ILE A 172 1.66 -5.27 -18.43
N LEU A 173 1.06 -4.60 -17.45
CA LEU A 173 -0.38 -4.37 -17.39
C LEU A 173 -0.88 -3.50 -18.55
N THR A 174 -0.08 -2.52 -18.99
CA THR A 174 -0.38 -1.70 -20.17
C THR A 174 -0.35 -2.54 -21.45
N ASP A 175 0.63 -3.42 -21.58
CA ASP A 175 0.76 -4.31 -22.76
C ASP A 175 -0.35 -5.36 -22.79
N VAL A 176 -0.77 -5.88 -21.63
CA VAL A 176 -1.92 -6.79 -21.50
C VAL A 176 -3.21 -6.13 -22.00
N HIS A 177 -3.48 -4.87 -21.59
CA HIS A 177 -4.62 -4.12 -22.13
C HIS A 177 -4.47 -3.84 -23.63
N THR A 178 -3.27 -3.52 -24.11
CA THR A 178 -3.02 -3.27 -25.54
C THR A 178 -3.32 -4.51 -26.39
N ALA A 179 -2.98 -5.68 -25.88
CA ALA A 179 -3.24 -6.97 -26.55
C ALA A 179 -4.72 -7.38 -26.48
N ASP A 180 -5.41 -7.03 -25.41
CA ASP A 180 -6.82 -7.32 -25.19
C ASP A 180 -7.52 -6.11 -24.53
N PRO A 181 -8.20 -5.27 -25.35
CA PRO A 181 -8.84 -4.02 -24.86
C PRO A 181 -10.00 -4.21 -23.88
N GLU A 182 -10.43 -5.43 -23.58
CA GLU A 182 -11.42 -5.71 -22.56
C GLU A 182 -10.85 -5.59 -21.13
N TRP A 183 -9.51 -5.62 -20.98
CA TRP A 183 -8.90 -5.43 -19.69
C TRP A 183 -9.15 -4.02 -19.16
N ASN A 184 -9.44 -3.97 -17.87
CA ASN A 184 -9.61 -2.77 -17.08
C ASN A 184 -8.53 -2.72 -16.01
N VAL A 185 -7.59 -1.80 -16.14
CA VAL A 185 -6.41 -1.70 -15.30
C VAL A 185 -6.40 -0.35 -14.60
N VAL A 186 -6.29 -0.36 -13.28
CA VAL A 186 -6.03 0.84 -12.50
C VAL A 186 -4.69 0.70 -11.79
N LEU A 187 -3.80 1.68 -12.01
CA LEU A 187 -2.49 1.76 -11.40
C LEU A 187 -2.52 2.83 -10.30
N LEU A 188 -2.43 2.42 -9.04
CA LEU A 188 -2.43 3.34 -7.91
C LEU A 188 -1.00 3.58 -7.43
N ARG A 189 -0.47 4.77 -7.69
CA ARG A 189 0.87 5.18 -7.26
C ARG A 189 0.80 5.77 -5.86
N TYR A 190 1.20 4.96 -4.88
CA TYR A 190 1.21 5.38 -3.48
C TYR A 190 2.42 6.23 -3.16
N PHE A 191 2.20 7.22 -2.29
CA PHE A 191 3.29 7.91 -1.61
C PHE A 191 3.65 7.13 -0.33
N ASN A 192 3.77 7.70 0.83
CA ASN A 192 4.28 7.01 2.01
C ASN A 192 3.14 6.61 2.97
N PRO A 193 2.59 5.38 2.89
CA PRO A 193 1.52 4.97 3.79
C PRO A 193 2.03 4.79 5.23
N ILE A 194 1.34 5.41 6.17
CA ILE A 194 1.57 5.34 7.61
C ILE A 194 0.22 5.33 8.35
N GLY A 195 0.25 5.28 9.67
CA GLY A 195 -0.98 5.17 10.44
C GLY A 195 -1.33 3.73 10.80
N ALA A 196 -2.49 3.54 11.34
CA ALA A 196 -3.09 2.25 11.67
C ALA A 196 -4.60 2.41 11.77
N HIS A 197 -5.34 1.31 11.84
CA HIS A 197 -6.77 1.40 12.05
C HIS A 197 -7.08 2.01 13.43
N GLN A 198 -8.05 2.91 13.50
CA GLN A 198 -8.42 3.63 14.71
C GLN A 198 -8.78 2.74 15.92
N SER A 199 -9.15 1.46 15.69
CA SER A 199 -9.36 0.48 16.77
C SER A 199 -8.07 0.13 17.50
N GLY A 200 -6.89 0.25 16.87
CA GLY A 200 -5.62 -0.25 17.37
C GLY A 200 -5.47 -1.77 17.23
N LEU A 201 -6.34 -2.44 16.46
CA LEU A 201 -6.30 -3.89 16.25
C LEU A 201 -5.42 -4.30 15.08
N ILE A 202 -5.34 -3.50 14.02
CA ILE A 202 -4.48 -3.74 12.85
C ILE A 202 -3.57 -2.53 12.59
N GLY A 203 -2.34 -2.79 12.15
CA GLY A 203 -1.32 -1.79 11.85
C GLY A 203 -0.10 -2.42 11.20
N GLU A 204 0.97 -1.66 11.01
CA GLU A 204 2.20 -2.15 10.40
C GLU A 204 3.05 -2.93 11.42
N ASP A 205 3.30 -4.23 11.15
CA ASP A 205 4.15 -5.11 11.96
C ASP A 205 5.23 -5.76 11.08
N PRO A 206 6.30 -5.02 10.74
CA PRO A 206 7.35 -5.53 9.87
C PRO A 206 8.13 -6.65 10.56
N ALA A 207 8.48 -7.70 9.80
CA ALA A 207 9.40 -8.71 10.27
C ALA A 207 10.81 -8.11 10.42
N GLY A 208 11.38 -8.16 11.63
CA GLY A 208 12.72 -7.67 11.92
C GLY A 208 12.82 -6.15 12.12
N ILE A 209 13.90 -5.53 11.60
CA ILE A 209 14.14 -4.09 11.73
C ILE A 209 13.28 -3.33 10.72
N PRO A 210 12.43 -2.39 11.16
CA PRO A 210 11.63 -1.60 10.22
C PRO A 210 12.49 -0.79 9.24
N ASN A 211 12.16 -0.89 7.96
CA ASN A 211 12.79 -0.07 6.92
C ASN A 211 12.09 1.31 6.78
N ASN A 212 10.81 1.39 7.17
CA ASN A 212 10.01 2.60 7.12
C ASN A 212 10.18 3.44 8.40
N LEU A 213 10.06 4.76 8.27
CA LEU A 213 10.28 5.71 9.36
C LEU A 213 9.31 5.48 10.54
N VAL A 214 8.00 5.46 10.29
CA VAL A 214 7.00 5.48 11.37
C VAL A 214 7.02 4.21 12.23
N PRO A 215 7.07 2.97 11.68
CA PRO A 215 7.21 1.80 12.55
C PRO A 215 8.54 1.79 13.32
N TYR A 216 9.62 2.39 12.77
CA TYR A 216 10.87 2.56 13.51
C TYR A 216 10.70 3.53 14.69
N VAL A 217 10.10 4.71 14.45
CA VAL A 217 9.76 5.70 15.48
C VAL A 217 8.88 5.08 16.57
N ALA A 218 7.88 4.28 16.18
CA ALA A 218 6.99 3.59 17.10
C ALA A 218 7.76 2.58 17.99
N GLN A 219 8.76 1.87 17.45
CA GLN A 219 9.62 0.99 18.24
C GLN A 219 10.54 1.76 19.20
N VAL A 220 10.98 2.97 18.85
CA VAL A 220 11.69 3.86 19.80
C VAL A 220 10.75 4.31 20.91
N ALA A 221 9.52 4.71 20.57
CA ALA A 221 8.52 5.18 21.54
C ALA A 221 8.16 4.13 22.61
N VAL A 222 8.13 2.82 22.25
CA VAL A 222 7.91 1.72 23.22
C VAL A 222 9.20 1.21 23.87
N GLY A 223 10.36 1.81 23.57
CA GLY A 223 11.64 1.46 24.19
C GLY A 223 12.34 0.23 23.61
N LYS A 224 11.94 -0.26 22.44
CA LYS A 224 12.62 -1.36 21.74
C LYS A 224 13.92 -0.91 21.05
N ARG A 225 14.07 0.40 20.81
CA ARG A 225 15.23 1.04 20.19
C ARG A 225 15.61 2.30 20.94
N GLU A 226 16.88 2.65 20.90
CA GLU A 226 17.44 3.78 21.63
C GLU A 226 17.07 5.13 21.00
N ALA A 227 17.20 5.26 19.68
CA ALA A 227 16.98 6.50 18.95
C ALA A 227 16.57 6.24 17.50
N VAL A 228 15.96 7.26 16.87
CA VAL A 228 15.68 7.28 15.44
C VAL A 228 16.90 7.74 14.68
N HIS A 229 17.32 7.03 13.62
CA HIS A 229 18.37 7.46 12.72
C HIS A 229 17.78 8.34 11.60
N VAL A 230 18.16 9.61 11.58
CA VAL A 230 17.74 10.61 10.59
C VAL A 230 18.86 10.74 9.55
N PHE A 231 18.59 10.31 8.31
CA PHE A 231 19.59 10.25 7.25
C PHE A 231 19.67 11.54 6.44
N GLY A 232 20.63 12.40 6.78
CA GLY A 232 20.87 13.72 6.19
C GLY A 232 20.07 14.82 6.88
N ASP A 233 20.77 15.94 7.13
CA ASP A 233 20.22 17.20 7.64
C ASP A 233 20.61 18.41 6.78
N ASP A 234 21.13 18.13 5.59
CA ASP A 234 21.70 19.10 4.66
C ASP A 234 20.98 19.12 3.31
N TYR A 235 19.75 18.53 3.22
CA TYR A 235 18.89 18.65 2.05
C TYR A 235 18.36 20.10 1.89
N ASN A 236 18.08 20.50 0.65
CA ASN A 236 17.43 21.77 0.37
C ASN A 236 15.93 21.69 0.73
N THR A 237 15.64 21.63 2.02
CA THR A 237 14.30 21.53 2.63
C THR A 237 14.24 22.45 3.86
N PRO A 238 13.06 22.77 4.41
CA PRO A 238 12.93 23.74 5.50
C PRO A 238 13.75 23.45 6.76
N ASP A 239 13.96 22.15 7.09
CA ASP A 239 14.72 21.73 8.27
C ASP A 239 15.95 20.89 7.94
N GLY A 240 16.30 20.79 6.64
CA GLY A 240 17.43 20.03 6.15
C GLY A 240 17.17 18.54 6.00
N THR A 241 16.05 18.00 6.51
CA THR A 241 15.74 16.56 6.40
C THR A 241 14.83 16.26 5.22
N GLY A 242 14.76 14.99 4.79
CA GLY A 242 13.96 14.59 3.64
C GLY A 242 12.46 14.83 3.85
N VAL A 243 11.78 15.34 2.80
CA VAL A 243 10.33 15.62 2.82
C VAL A 243 9.58 14.58 2.00
N ARG A 244 8.52 14.00 2.57
CA ARG A 244 7.66 13.00 1.93
C ARG A 244 6.19 13.33 2.12
N ASP A 245 5.37 12.90 1.17
CA ASP A 245 3.92 12.88 1.32
C ASP A 245 3.52 11.61 2.10
N TYR A 246 3.07 11.81 3.32
CA TYR A 246 2.57 10.71 4.15
C TYR A 246 1.05 10.64 4.02
N ILE A 247 0.55 9.44 3.75
CA ILE A 247 -0.88 9.16 3.62
C ILE A 247 -1.32 8.16 4.69
N HIS A 248 -2.48 8.41 5.31
CA HIS A 248 -3.04 7.48 6.27
C HIS A 248 -3.46 6.17 5.56
N VAL A 249 -3.10 5.02 6.14
CA VAL A 249 -3.39 3.72 5.53
C VAL A 249 -4.89 3.47 5.32
N CYS A 250 -5.77 4.03 6.18
CA CYS A 250 -7.22 3.97 5.99
C CYS A 250 -7.68 4.83 4.80
N ASP A 251 -7.08 6.02 4.58
CA ASP A 251 -7.32 6.81 3.37
C ASP A 251 -6.90 6.04 2.13
N LEU A 252 -5.75 5.37 2.21
CA LEU A 252 -5.27 4.55 1.11
C LEU A 252 -6.25 3.38 0.83
N GLY A 253 -6.74 2.70 1.86
CA GLY A 253 -7.79 1.67 1.73
C GLY A 253 -9.06 2.20 1.06
N SER A 254 -9.58 3.36 1.52
CA SER A 254 -10.74 4.01 0.90
C SER A 254 -10.49 4.44 -0.55
N GLY A 255 -9.25 4.81 -0.88
CA GLY A 255 -8.83 5.12 -2.24
C GLY A 255 -8.93 3.92 -3.19
N HIS A 256 -8.62 2.70 -2.71
CA HIS A 256 -8.83 1.47 -3.47
C HIS A 256 -10.31 1.20 -3.74
N VAL A 257 -11.16 1.40 -2.74
CA VAL A 257 -12.61 1.25 -2.90
C VAL A 257 -13.17 2.30 -3.89
N ALA A 258 -12.66 3.54 -3.85
CA ALA A 258 -13.04 4.57 -4.82
C ALA A 258 -12.59 4.20 -6.24
N ALA A 259 -11.38 3.69 -6.41
CA ALA A 259 -10.87 3.21 -7.70
C ALA A 259 -11.68 2.00 -8.22
N LEU A 260 -12.03 1.06 -7.34
CA LEU A 260 -12.88 -0.07 -7.69
C LEU A 260 -14.25 0.39 -8.20
N LYS A 261 -14.88 1.34 -7.51
CA LYS A 261 -16.15 1.94 -7.94
C LYS A 261 -16.03 2.64 -9.30
N TRP A 262 -14.93 3.34 -9.50
CA TRP A 262 -14.69 4.07 -10.75
C TRP A 262 -14.51 3.13 -11.94
N MET A 263 -13.88 1.98 -11.77
CA MET A 263 -13.56 1.07 -12.87
C MET A 263 -14.76 0.26 -13.36
N VAL A 264 -15.88 0.23 -12.65
CA VAL A 264 -17.09 -0.52 -13.07
C VAL A 264 -17.62 -0.04 -14.41
N GLY A 265 -17.80 -0.98 -15.36
CA GLY A 265 -18.30 -0.69 -16.70
C GLY A 265 -17.33 0.10 -17.59
N ARG A 266 -16.05 0.15 -17.22
CA ARG A 266 -14.98 0.77 -17.98
C ARG A 266 -13.98 -0.27 -18.46
N THR A 267 -13.19 0.10 -19.44
CA THR A 267 -11.99 -0.61 -19.87
C THR A 267 -10.87 0.42 -20.10
N GLY A 268 -9.64 -0.01 -20.14
CA GLY A 268 -8.50 0.87 -20.32
C GLY A 268 -7.46 0.76 -19.23
N VAL A 269 -6.43 1.59 -19.33
CA VAL A 269 -5.41 1.75 -18.30
C VAL A 269 -5.52 3.14 -17.72
N GLU A 270 -5.74 3.24 -16.43
CA GLU A 270 -5.81 4.54 -15.75
C GLU A 270 -4.87 4.58 -14.55
N ILE A 271 -4.27 5.73 -14.31
CA ILE A 271 -3.26 5.94 -13.29
C ILE A 271 -3.76 7.01 -12.32
N PHE A 272 -3.62 6.77 -11.01
CA PHE A 272 -3.92 7.77 -9.98
C PHE A 272 -2.81 7.83 -8.95
N ASN A 273 -2.41 9.05 -8.59
CA ASN A 273 -1.61 9.30 -7.41
C ASN A 273 -2.49 9.27 -6.16
N LEU A 274 -2.09 8.49 -5.15
CA LEU A 274 -2.74 8.48 -3.84
C LEU A 274 -1.77 9.01 -2.78
N GLY A 275 -2.01 10.24 -2.39
CA GLY A 275 -1.26 11.00 -1.39
C GLY A 275 -2.18 12.02 -0.72
N THR A 276 -1.60 12.91 0.07
CA THR A 276 -2.29 14.05 0.68
C THR A 276 -2.07 15.36 -0.09
N GLY A 277 -1.09 15.39 -0.98
CA GLY A 277 -0.61 16.62 -1.63
C GLY A 277 0.22 17.50 -0.70
N THR A 278 0.58 17.02 0.48
CA THR A 278 1.33 17.77 1.49
C THR A 278 2.59 17.02 1.89
N GLY A 279 3.74 17.70 1.73
CA GLY A 279 5.02 17.15 2.20
C GLY A 279 5.23 17.42 3.70
N SER A 280 5.71 16.43 4.43
CA SER A 280 6.19 16.55 5.81
C SER A 280 7.62 16.05 5.91
N SER A 281 8.44 16.72 6.72
CA SER A 281 9.82 16.34 6.93
C SER A 281 9.97 15.16 7.90
N VAL A 282 11.13 14.53 7.95
CA VAL A 282 11.42 13.50 8.96
C VAL A 282 11.28 14.07 10.39
N LEU A 283 11.76 15.29 10.63
CA LEU A 283 11.62 15.91 11.95
C LEU A 283 10.18 16.29 12.28
N ASP A 284 9.35 16.67 11.28
CA ASP A 284 7.91 16.88 11.50
C ASP A 284 7.23 15.59 11.98
N VAL A 285 7.56 14.44 11.38
CA VAL A 285 7.02 13.15 11.79
C VAL A 285 7.46 12.81 13.22
N ILE A 286 8.74 12.95 13.56
CA ILE A 286 9.26 12.70 14.93
C ILE A 286 8.55 13.59 15.94
N LYS A 287 8.39 14.88 15.66
CA LYS A 287 7.70 15.84 16.51
C LYS A 287 6.21 15.51 16.69
N ALA A 288 5.53 15.15 15.58
CA ALA A 288 4.12 14.74 15.64
C ALA A 288 3.94 13.44 16.46
N PHE A 289 4.84 12.48 16.28
CA PHE A 289 4.82 11.21 17.02
C PHE A 289 5.13 11.42 18.52
N SER A 290 6.09 12.31 18.85
CA SER A 290 6.38 12.70 20.24
C SER A 290 5.14 13.27 20.94
N LYS A 291 4.36 14.10 20.25
CA LYS A 291 3.08 14.60 20.76
C LYS A 291 2.05 13.48 20.96
N ALA A 292 1.96 12.55 20.00
CA ALA A 292 1.00 11.46 20.06
C ALA A 292 1.28 10.48 21.21
N CYS A 293 2.56 10.18 21.48
CA CYS A 293 2.95 9.25 22.55
C CYS A 293 3.18 9.93 23.91
N GLY A 294 3.20 11.29 23.96
CA GLY A 294 3.45 12.05 25.17
C GLY A 294 4.88 11.96 25.72
N LYS A 295 5.83 11.57 24.86
CA LYS A 295 7.25 11.39 25.20
C LYS A 295 8.12 12.05 24.13
N GLU A 296 9.27 12.57 24.53
CA GLU A 296 10.30 12.96 23.57
C GLU A 296 10.87 11.72 22.86
N ILE A 297 10.93 11.75 21.53
CA ILE A 297 11.54 10.68 20.72
C ILE A 297 12.97 11.09 20.43
N PRO A 298 13.98 10.41 20.99
CA PRO A 298 15.37 10.69 20.69
C PRO A 298 15.72 10.33 19.25
N TYR A 299 16.58 11.14 18.63
CA TYR A 299 17.10 10.86 17.30
C TYR A 299 18.57 11.25 17.18
N VAL A 300 19.26 10.66 16.20
CA VAL A 300 20.64 10.96 15.81
C VAL A 300 20.69 11.25 14.33
N ILE A 301 21.53 12.21 13.93
CA ILE A 301 21.74 12.53 12.52
C ILE A 301 22.82 11.62 11.96
N GLU A 302 22.54 11.03 10.81
CA GLU A 302 23.44 10.17 10.03
C GLU A 302 23.69 10.78 8.64
N PRO A 303 24.75 10.39 7.95
CA PRO A 303 24.94 10.76 6.56
C PRO A 303 23.77 10.36 5.67
N ARG A 304 23.56 11.07 4.55
CA ARG A 304 22.51 10.74 3.57
C ARG A 304 22.61 9.29 3.10
N ARG A 305 21.47 8.63 2.92
CA ARG A 305 21.42 7.33 2.24
C ARG A 305 21.52 7.54 0.73
N ALA A 306 22.22 6.65 0.05
CA ALA A 306 22.26 6.64 -1.41
C ALA A 306 20.86 6.43 -1.99
N GLY A 307 20.47 7.24 -2.97
CA GLY A 307 19.19 7.16 -3.66
C GLY A 307 18.02 7.87 -2.97
N ASP A 308 18.21 8.49 -1.81
CA ASP A 308 17.18 9.33 -1.19
C ASP A 308 17.08 10.67 -1.92
N VAL A 309 15.85 11.07 -2.28
CA VAL A 309 15.53 12.39 -2.86
C VAL A 309 15.18 13.38 -1.76
N ALA A 310 15.47 14.69 -1.98
CA ALA A 310 15.19 15.73 -1.00
C ALA A 310 13.69 15.85 -0.68
N THR A 311 12.86 15.90 -1.73
CA THR A 311 11.41 16.14 -1.59
C THR A 311 10.63 15.30 -2.59
N ASN A 312 9.52 14.71 -2.11
CA ASN A 312 8.61 13.94 -2.95
C ASN A 312 7.18 14.06 -2.38
N TYR A 313 6.25 14.68 -3.13
CA TYR A 313 4.83 14.76 -2.79
C TYR A 313 3.94 14.83 -4.04
N ALA A 314 2.69 14.38 -3.87
CA ALA A 314 1.73 14.20 -4.95
C ALA A 314 1.01 15.49 -5.36
N ASP A 315 0.60 15.55 -6.62
CA ASP A 315 -0.66 16.19 -7.02
C ASP A 315 -1.75 15.10 -6.99
N CYS A 316 -2.80 15.32 -6.20
CA CYS A 316 -3.92 14.38 -6.05
C CYS A 316 -5.21 14.88 -6.73
N GLN A 317 -5.12 15.94 -7.56
CA GLN A 317 -6.31 16.56 -8.16
C GLN A 317 -7.07 15.58 -9.07
N LYS A 318 -6.35 14.76 -9.82
CA LYS A 318 -6.96 13.74 -10.70
C LYS A 318 -7.79 12.72 -9.90
N ALA A 319 -7.29 12.24 -8.77
CA ALA A 319 -8.05 11.33 -7.90
C ALA A 319 -9.30 12.01 -7.33
N ALA A 320 -9.20 13.30 -6.97
CA ALA A 320 -10.34 14.07 -6.51
C ALA A 320 -11.42 14.24 -7.58
N ASP A 321 -11.03 14.57 -8.81
CA ASP A 321 -11.95 14.86 -9.91
C ASP A 321 -12.61 13.60 -10.49
N MET A 322 -11.85 12.51 -10.62
CA MET A 322 -12.30 11.31 -11.31
C MET A 322 -12.84 10.23 -10.35
N LEU A 323 -12.24 10.07 -9.17
CA LEU A 323 -12.67 9.09 -8.17
C LEU A 323 -13.63 9.70 -7.13
N GLY A 324 -13.71 11.04 -7.04
CA GLY A 324 -14.41 11.73 -5.95
C GLY A 324 -13.74 11.50 -4.59
N TRP A 325 -12.44 11.17 -4.59
CA TRP A 325 -11.71 10.78 -3.40
C TRP A 325 -10.64 11.82 -3.00
N LYS A 326 -10.53 12.06 -1.71
CA LYS A 326 -9.46 12.87 -1.09
C LYS A 326 -9.07 12.26 0.24
N ALA A 327 -7.79 12.31 0.57
CA ALA A 327 -7.29 11.97 1.90
C ALA A 327 -7.95 12.85 2.98
N GLN A 328 -8.35 12.24 4.09
CA GLN A 328 -9.10 12.90 5.17
C GLN A 328 -8.26 13.10 6.43
N TYR A 329 -7.26 12.24 6.66
CA TYR A 329 -6.44 12.25 7.86
C TYR A 329 -5.19 13.10 7.68
N ASN A 330 -4.82 13.84 8.71
CA ASN A 330 -3.59 14.62 8.76
C ASN A 330 -2.46 13.85 9.48
N LEU A 331 -1.25 14.42 9.50
CA LEU A 331 -0.08 13.79 10.13
C LEU A 331 -0.27 13.48 11.62
N ALA A 332 -1.01 14.32 12.34
CA ALA A 332 -1.28 14.08 13.77
C ALA A 332 -2.18 12.86 13.98
N ASP A 333 -3.20 12.68 13.12
CA ASP A 333 -4.05 11.49 13.12
C ASP A 333 -3.25 10.23 12.82
N MET A 334 -2.41 10.28 11.78
CA MET A 334 -1.52 9.18 11.38
C MET A 334 -0.61 8.73 12.53
N CYS A 335 0.03 9.68 13.22
CA CYS A 335 0.90 9.40 14.36
C CYS A 335 0.12 8.88 15.57
N ARG A 336 -1.06 9.44 15.87
CA ARG A 336 -1.94 8.99 16.95
C ARG A 336 -2.34 7.53 16.76
N ASP A 337 -2.77 7.17 15.57
CA ASP A 337 -3.29 5.82 15.29
C ASP A 337 -2.15 4.80 15.21
N SER A 338 -0.99 5.17 14.65
CA SER A 338 0.24 4.37 14.74
C SER A 338 0.66 4.11 16.18
N TRP A 339 0.63 5.15 17.03
CA TRP A 339 0.96 5.00 18.45
C TRP A 339 -0.04 4.11 19.17
N LYS A 340 -1.34 4.28 18.91
CA LYS A 340 -2.38 3.43 19.50
C LYS A 340 -2.13 1.97 19.16
N TRP A 341 -1.88 1.65 17.90
CA TRP A 341 -1.54 0.30 17.46
C TRP A 341 -0.31 -0.22 18.23
N GLN A 342 0.81 0.50 18.18
CA GLN A 342 2.06 0.04 18.79
C GLN A 342 1.97 -0.11 20.32
N SER A 343 1.27 0.79 20.98
CA SER A 343 1.11 0.74 22.44
C SER A 343 0.22 -0.41 22.93
N MET A 344 -0.80 -0.77 22.14
CA MET A 344 -1.67 -1.93 22.38
C MET A 344 -1.03 -3.25 21.99
N ASN A 345 -0.08 -3.22 21.05
CA ASN A 345 0.59 -4.38 20.49
C ASN A 345 2.11 -4.17 20.50
N PRO A 346 2.75 -4.11 21.66
CA PRO A 346 4.18 -3.83 21.75
C PRO A 346 5.02 -4.85 20.97
N ASP A 347 4.58 -6.11 20.91
CA ASP A 347 5.22 -7.21 20.17
C ASP A 347 4.54 -7.53 18.82
N GLY A 348 3.75 -6.59 18.31
CA GLY A 348 3.02 -6.74 17.06
C GLY A 348 1.94 -7.82 17.15
N TYR A 349 1.80 -8.59 16.07
CA TYR A 349 0.86 -9.72 16.05
C TYR A 349 1.38 -10.96 16.79
N ARG A 350 2.62 -10.94 17.27
CA ARG A 350 3.26 -12.08 17.96
C ARG A 350 2.97 -12.12 19.45
N GLY A 351 2.51 -11.01 20.01
CA GLY A 351 2.12 -10.90 21.42
C GLY A 351 0.77 -11.50 21.76
#